data_0d06d9bad9e2f8540ba3bd403e91bbb5
#
_entry.id   0d06d9bad9e2f8540ba3bd403e91bbb5
#
_cell.length_a   1.000
_cell.length_b   1.000
_cell.length_c   1.000
_cell.angle_alpha   90.00
_cell.angle_beta   90.00
_cell.angle_gamma   90.00
#
_symmetry.space_group_name_H-M   'P 1'
#
loop_
_entity.id
_entity.type
_entity.pdbx_description
1 polymer ?
#
loop_
_entity_poly.entity_id
_entity_poly.type
_entity_poly.pdbx_seq_one_letter_code
_entity_poly.pdbx_strand_id
1 'polypeptide(L)'
;MNVLKITFKSIRRRFPQIWKAALTTLVAVFFVTAVLIFQENMYQWQMSSNKSRFGDWFLYEITSKEPNQSLSEHAYLNDPVKIMTSVSMFNSDWKRTGYIVGSFDKDFINQVRISLDEGRLPENDDEIAMDWNTLLSLGYTGEIGETVTIRYCEENSIYDESARQEKEFMLVGILANYTNIWKNGKNIPGA
;
A
#
# COMPACT_ATOMS: atom_id res chain seq x y z
N MET A 1 31.47 -62.71 34.40
CA MET A 1 30.93 -61.44 34.99
C MET A 1 30.20 -60.67 33.88
N ASN A 2 28.87 -60.52 33.97
CA ASN A 2 28.06 -60.04 32.83
C ASN A 2 28.32 -58.60 32.55
N VAL A 3 28.92 -58.27 31.42
CA VAL A 3 29.16 -56.89 30.87
C VAL A 3 27.88 -56.08 30.91
N LEU A 4 26.73 -56.65 30.57
CA LEU A 4 25.40 -56.06 30.66
C LEU A 4 25.04 -55.49 32.05
N LYS A 5 25.40 -56.20 33.17
CA LYS A 5 25.13 -55.69 34.53
C LYS A 5 25.95 -54.45 34.88
N ILE A 6 27.20 -54.39 34.40
CA ILE A 6 28.09 -53.23 34.62
C ILE A 6 27.58 -51.98 33.80
N THR A 7 27.18 -52.22 32.59
CA THR A 7 26.63 -51.13 31.69
C THR A 7 25.34 -50.60 32.30
N PHE A 8 24.43 -51.44 32.74
CA PHE A 8 23.15 -50.99 33.33
C PHE A 8 23.36 -50.21 34.65
N LYS A 9 24.32 -50.63 35.49
CA LYS A 9 24.69 -49.94 36.75
C LYS A 9 25.32 -48.55 36.44
N SER A 10 26.13 -48.49 35.42
CA SER A 10 26.75 -47.24 34.98
C SER A 10 25.71 -46.23 34.42
N ILE A 11 24.75 -46.68 33.61
CA ILE A 11 23.65 -45.86 33.05
C ILE A 11 22.77 -45.33 34.18
N ARG A 12 22.37 -46.19 35.15
CA ARG A 12 21.55 -45.79 36.27
C ARG A 12 22.21 -44.72 37.16
N ARG A 13 23.55 -44.77 37.30
CA ARG A 13 24.30 -43.78 38.07
C ARG A 13 24.43 -42.44 37.37
N ARG A 14 24.45 -42.41 36.01
CA ARG A 14 24.54 -41.22 35.20
C ARG A 14 23.18 -40.69 34.74
N PHE A 15 22.12 -41.44 35.00
CA PHE A 15 20.76 -41.08 34.58
C PHE A 15 20.34 -39.66 34.97
N PRO A 16 20.61 -39.13 36.20
CA PRO A 16 20.24 -37.79 36.57
C PRO A 16 20.96 -36.71 35.74
N GLN A 17 22.19 -36.99 35.30
CA GLN A 17 22.97 -36.05 34.48
C GLN A 17 22.48 -36.06 33.02
N ILE A 18 22.22 -37.28 32.50
CA ILE A 18 21.69 -37.47 31.15
C ILE A 18 20.29 -36.80 31.05
N TRP A 19 19.44 -36.98 32.04
CA TRP A 19 18.12 -36.41 32.12
C TRP A 19 18.17 -34.87 32.15
N LYS A 20 19.04 -34.26 32.93
CA LYS A 20 19.23 -32.81 32.97
C LYS A 20 19.69 -32.30 31.63
N ALA A 21 20.65 -32.93 30.98
CA ALA A 21 21.13 -32.53 29.65
C ALA A 21 20.00 -32.64 28.61
N ALA A 22 19.25 -33.75 28.62
CA ALA A 22 18.11 -33.93 27.71
C ALA A 22 17.03 -32.87 27.92
N LEU A 23 16.70 -32.56 29.18
CA LEU A 23 15.71 -31.50 29.48
C LEU A 23 16.19 -30.14 29.03
N THR A 24 17.47 -29.78 29.25
CA THR A 24 18.03 -28.51 28.80
C THR A 24 17.99 -28.40 27.28
N THR A 25 18.35 -29.46 26.55
CA THR A 25 18.29 -29.51 25.10
C THR A 25 16.85 -29.37 24.61
N LEU A 26 15.91 -30.06 25.24
CA LEU A 26 14.50 -29.99 24.90
C LEU A 26 13.95 -28.55 25.06
N VAL A 27 14.28 -27.93 26.19
CA VAL A 27 13.88 -26.52 26.44
C VAL A 27 14.51 -25.58 25.43
N ALA A 28 15.79 -25.74 25.11
CA ALA A 28 16.46 -24.92 24.10
C ALA A 28 15.81 -25.08 22.72
N VAL A 29 15.54 -26.31 22.28
CA VAL A 29 14.86 -26.57 21.01
C VAL A 29 13.46 -25.96 20.99
N PHE A 30 12.73 -26.12 22.11
CA PHE A 30 11.41 -25.50 22.24
C PHE A 30 11.45 -23.98 22.06
N PHE A 31 12.37 -23.29 22.72
CA PHE A 31 12.51 -21.84 22.58
C PHE A 31 12.89 -21.42 21.16
N VAL A 32 13.85 -22.08 20.53
CA VAL A 32 14.24 -21.82 19.16
C VAL A 32 13.05 -21.98 18.21
N THR A 33 12.32 -23.09 18.35
CA THR A 33 11.14 -23.37 17.52
C THR A 33 10.04 -22.33 17.75
N ALA A 34 9.79 -21.95 19.01
CA ALA A 34 8.80 -20.93 19.35
C ALA A 34 9.16 -19.57 18.73
N VAL A 35 10.43 -19.18 18.76
CA VAL A 35 10.90 -17.92 18.12
C VAL A 35 10.70 -17.96 16.62
N LEU A 36 11.06 -19.08 15.96
CA LEU A 36 10.88 -19.21 14.50
C LEU A 36 9.40 -19.15 14.10
N ILE A 37 8.53 -19.84 14.83
CA ILE A 37 7.07 -19.78 14.59
C ILE A 37 6.55 -18.36 14.81
N PHE A 38 7.00 -17.69 15.86
CA PHE A 38 6.59 -16.32 16.14
C PHE A 38 7.03 -15.34 15.03
N GLN A 39 8.27 -15.46 14.56
CA GLN A 39 8.78 -14.64 13.46
C GLN A 39 7.97 -14.84 12.18
N GLU A 40 7.69 -16.11 11.81
CA GLU A 40 6.87 -16.41 10.64
C GLU A 40 5.46 -15.84 10.76
N ASN A 41 4.81 -16.02 11.91
CA ASN A 41 3.47 -15.48 12.14
C ASN A 41 3.46 -13.94 12.10
N MET A 42 4.48 -13.27 12.67
CA MET A 42 4.62 -11.82 12.60
C MET A 42 4.81 -11.34 11.16
N TYR A 43 5.63 -12.04 10.38
CA TYR A 43 5.83 -11.73 8.97
C TYR A 43 4.52 -11.86 8.18
N GLN A 44 3.82 -12.97 8.33
CA GLN A 44 2.52 -13.20 7.65
C GLN A 44 1.47 -12.17 8.08
N TRP A 45 1.44 -11.82 9.35
CA TRP A 45 0.54 -10.78 9.84
C TRP A 45 0.85 -9.40 9.24
N GLN A 46 2.14 -9.02 9.18
CA GLN A 46 2.56 -7.76 8.56
C GLN A 46 2.22 -7.73 7.07
N MET A 47 2.50 -8.81 6.34
CA MET A 47 2.15 -8.93 4.92
C MET A 47 0.65 -8.83 4.69
N SER A 48 -0.14 -9.56 5.47
CA SER A 48 -1.61 -9.51 5.40
C SER A 48 -2.14 -8.11 5.74
N SER A 49 -1.62 -7.48 6.78
CA SER A 49 -1.99 -6.12 7.19
C SER A 49 -1.64 -5.09 6.10
N ASN A 50 -0.44 -5.20 5.51
CA ASN A 50 -0.03 -4.31 4.42
C ASN A 50 -0.90 -4.52 3.17
N LYS A 51 -1.15 -5.76 2.77
CA LYS A 51 -2.03 -6.07 1.65
C LYS A 51 -3.46 -5.60 1.86
N SER A 52 -4.00 -5.73 3.07
CA SER A 52 -5.34 -5.22 3.36
C SER A 52 -5.43 -3.70 3.34
N ARG A 53 -4.32 -3.02 3.64
CA ARG A 53 -4.27 -1.56 3.78
C ARG A 53 -3.89 -0.86 2.47
N PHE A 54 -2.93 -1.41 1.75
CA PHE A 54 -2.32 -0.78 0.57
C PHE A 54 -2.61 -1.51 -0.74
N GLY A 55 -3.23 -2.68 -0.70
CA GLY A 55 -3.47 -3.51 -1.89
C GLY A 55 -2.38 -4.55 -2.14
N ASP A 56 -2.45 -5.19 -3.30
CA ASP A 56 -1.62 -6.36 -3.66
C ASP A 56 -0.35 -6.00 -4.46
N TRP A 57 0.03 -4.72 -4.51
CA TRP A 57 1.24 -4.27 -5.17
C TRP A 57 2.44 -4.24 -4.20
N PHE A 58 3.66 -4.31 -4.71
CA PHE A 58 4.88 -4.26 -3.89
C PHE A 58 5.99 -3.38 -4.47
N LEU A 59 5.85 -2.94 -5.72
CA LEU A 59 6.81 -2.09 -6.39
C LEU A 59 6.08 -1.03 -7.23
N TYR A 60 6.58 0.20 -7.23
CA TYR A 60 6.16 1.24 -8.16
C TYR A 60 7.39 1.95 -8.75
N GLU A 61 7.25 2.40 -9.97
CA GLU A 61 8.25 3.22 -10.65
C GLU A 61 7.61 4.56 -11.03
N ILE A 62 8.33 5.64 -10.79
CA ILE A 62 7.95 6.96 -11.25
C ILE A 62 8.78 7.27 -12.49
N THR A 63 8.15 7.40 -13.64
CA THR A 63 8.79 7.71 -14.90
C THR A 63 8.09 8.88 -15.58
N SER A 64 8.88 9.74 -16.23
CA SER A 64 8.37 10.85 -17.06
C SER A 64 8.12 10.43 -18.51
N LYS A 65 8.38 9.18 -18.86
CA LYS A 65 8.25 8.62 -20.22
C LYS A 65 7.49 7.30 -20.17
N GLU A 66 7.35 6.68 -21.33
CA GLU A 66 6.82 5.32 -21.44
C GLU A 66 7.50 4.38 -20.43
N PRO A 67 6.75 3.46 -19.80
CA PRO A 67 7.29 2.52 -18.82
C PRO A 67 8.51 1.80 -19.38
N ASN A 68 9.51 1.59 -18.54
CA ASN A 68 10.70 0.88 -18.94
C ASN A 68 10.32 -0.55 -19.38
N GLN A 69 10.49 -0.87 -20.66
CA GLN A 69 10.16 -2.19 -21.22
C GLN A 69 10.84 -3.33 -20.46
N SER A 70 12.02 -3.08 -19.90
CA SER A 70 12.74 -4.08 -19.11
C SER A 70 12.00 -4.49 -17.82
N LEU A 71 11.17 -3.63 -17.25
CA LEU A 71 10.36 -3.94 -16.08
C LEU A 71 9.10 -4.72 -16.47
N SER A 72 8.44 -4.36 -17.57
CA SER A 72 7.26 -5.08 -18.06
C SER A 72 7.54 -6.49 -18.55
N GLU A 73 8.80 -6.76 -18.94
CA GLU A 73 9.25 -8.09 -19.42
C GLU A 73 9.83 -8.95 -18.29
N HIS A 74 9.90 -8.45 -17.08
CA HIS A 74 10.51 -9.21 -15.97
C HIS A 74 9.57 -10.33 -15.51
N ALA A 75 10.05 -11.57 -15.57
CA ALA A 75 9.25 -12.81 -15.33
C ALA A 75 8.54 -12.88 -13.97
N TYR A 76 8.90 -12.01 -13.02
CA TYR A 76 8.31 -11.94 -11.68
C TYR A 76 7.35 -10.75 -11.48
N LEU A 77 7.18 -9.90 -12.49
CA LEU A 77 6.28 -8.75 -12.45
C LEU A 77 5.06 -9.07 -13.30
N ASN A 78 3.99 -9.45 -12.65
CA ASN A 78 2.71 -9.69 -13.30
C ASN A 78 1.89 -8.38 -13.29
N ASP A 79 1.24 -8.10 -14.40
CA ASP A 79 0.21 -7.08 -14.57
C ASP A 79 0.61 -5.66 -14.07
N PRO A 80 1.57 -4.99 -14.74
CA PRO A 80 1.90 -3.61 -14.41
C PRO A 80 0.69 -2.71 -14.69
N VAL A 81 0.28 -1.97 -13.68
CA VAL A 81 -0.83 -1.02 -13.76
C VAL A 81 -0.31 0.39 -13.93
N LYS A 82 -0.85 1.14 -14.85
CA LYS A 82 -0.44 2.51 -15.12
C LYS A 82 -1.27 3.50 -14.31
N ILE A 83 -0.57 4.43 -13.69
CA ILE A 83 -1.15 5.63 -13.10
C ILE A 83 -0.51 6.82 -13.81
N MET A 84 -1.32 7.70 -14.35
CA MET A 84 -0.84 8.98 -14.84
C MET A 84 -1.08 10.03 -13.76
N THR A 85 -0.03 10.39 -13.04
CA THR A 85 -0.06 11.40 -11.99
C THR A 85 0.84 12.54 -12.40
N SER A 86 0.31 13.69 -12.68
CA SER A 86 1.16 14.76 -13.19
C SER A 86 0.88 16.15 -12.67
N VAL A 87 -0.21 16.39 -11.98
CA VAL A 87 -0.61 17.76 -11.68
C VAL A 87 -0.94 17.97 -10.22
N SER A 88 -0.29 18.99 -9.63
CA SER A 88 -0.59 19.43 -8.26
C SER A 88 -1.89 20.22 -8.23
N MET A 89 -2.74 19.97 -7.23
CA MET A 89 -3.98 20.68 -7.02
C MET A 89 -3.79 21.92 -6.12
N PHE A 90 -4.59 22.94 -6.40
CA PHE A 90 -4.62 24.19 -5.65
C PHE A 90 -6.05 24.50 -5.18
N ASN A 91 -6.16 25.18 -4.06
CA ASN A 91 -7.43 25.70 -3.58
C ASN A 91 -7.83 26.99 -4.32
N SER A 92 -8.95 27.61 -3.92
CA SER A 92 -9.45 28.88 -4.49
C SER A 92 -8.42 30.02 -4.45
N ASP A 93 -7.53 30.02 -3.48
CA ASP A 93 -6.49 31.06 -3.30
C ASP A 93 -5.16 30.71 -4.00
N TRP A 94 -5.14 29.69 -4.84
CA TRP A 94 -3.93 29.16 -5.46
C TRP A 94 -2.86 28.70 -4.47
N LYS A 95 -3.28 28.26 -3.29
CA LYS A 95 -2.41 27.59 -2.33
C LYS A 95 -2.44 26.08 -2.59
N ARG A 96 -1.27 25.46 -2.56
CA ARG A 96 -1.13 24.02 -2.78
C ARG A 96 -1.88 23.23 -1.72
N THR A 97 -2.74 22.32 -2.15
CA THR A 97 -3.53 21.47 -1.24
C THR A 97 -2.77 20.24 -0.73
N GLY A 98 -1.71 19.85 -1.42
CA GLY A 98 -0.99 18.59 -1.17
C GLY A 98 -1.60 17.37 -1.86
N TYR A 99 -2.70 17.55 -2.58
CA TYR A 99 -3.33 16.53 -3.42
C TYR A 99 -2.91 16.70 -4.88
N ILE A 100 -3.09 15.67 -5.67
CA ILE A 100 -2.81 15.66 -7.11
C ILE A 100 -4.03 15.13 -7.86
N VAL A 101 -4.17 15.57 -9.10
CA VAL A 101 -5.13 15.01 -10.06
C VAL A 101 -4.40 14.03 -10.95
N GLY A 102 -5.01 12.92 -11.25
CA GLY A 102 -4.45 11.93 -12.13
C GLY A 102 -5.52 11.06 -12.77
N SER A 103 -5.11 10.25 -13.71
CA SER A 103 -5.94 9.19 -14.27
C SER A 103 -5.31 7.85 -13.95
N PHE A 104 -6.14 6.87 -13.68
CA PHE A 104 -5.73 5.50 -13.48
C PHE A 104 -6.72 4.55 -14.13
N ASP A 105 -6.24 3.40 -14.56
CA ASP A 105 -7.11 2.40 -15.13
C ASP A 105 -7.90 1.63 -14.05
N LYS A 106 -8.92 0.89 -14.49
CA LYS A 106 -9.79 0.12 -13.57
C LYS A 106 -9.03 -0.94 -12.80
N ASP A 107 -7.97 -1.49 -13.37
CA ASP A 107 -7.19 -2.54 -12.74
C ASP A 107 -6.38 -1.99 -11.56
N PHE A 108 -5.93 -0.74 -11.65
CA PHE A 108 -5.30 -0.07 -10.52
C PHE A 108 -6.22 0.03 -9.30
N ILE A 109 -7.46 0.44 -9.51
CA ILE A 109 -8.46 0.58 -8.42
C ILE A 109 -8.64 -0.75 -7.68
N ASN A 110 -8.75 -1.85 -8.44
CA ASN A 110 -8.89 -3.18 -7.88
C ASN A 110 -7.63 -3.62 -7.11
N GLN A 111 -6.45 -3.34 -7.68
CA GLN A 111 -5.17 -3.75 -7.12
C GLN A 111 -4.86 -3.02 -5.80
N VAL A 112 -5.16 -1.72 -5.71
CA VAL A 112 -4.96 -0.93 -4.49
C VAL A 112 -6.18 -0.93 -3.57
N ARG A 113 -7.25 -1.63 -3.97
CA ARG A 113 -8.50 -1.77 -3.18
C ARG A 113 -9.13 -0.45 -2.82
N ILE A 114 -9.09 0.52 -3.71
CA ILE A 114 -9.88 1.74 -3.59
C ILE A 114 -11.34 1.34 -3.74
N SER A 115 -12.15 1.66 -2.75
CA SER A 115 -13.59 1.46 -2.80
C SER A 115 -14.31 2.77 -3.15
N LEU A 116 -15.42 2.63 -3.83
CA LEU A 116 -16.35 3.71 -4.09
C LEU A 116 -17.36 3.76 -2.94
N ASP A 117 -17.48 4.90 -2.29
CA ASP A 117 -18.46 5.11 -1.22
C ASP A 117 -19.82 5.51 -1.80
N GLU A 118 -19.82 6.33 -2.86
CA GLU A 118 -21.03 6.82 -3.49
C GLU A 118 -20.82 7.08 -4.99
N GLY A 119 -21.87 6.95 -5.80
CA GLY A 119 -21.84 7.25 -7.23
C GLY A 119 -21.18 6.17 -8.08
N ARG A 120 -20.40 6.58 -9.07
CA ARG A 120 -19.67 5.72 -10.01
C ARG A 120 -18.28 6.26 -10.36
N LEU A 121 -17.48 5.46 -11.02
CA LEU A 121 -16.20 5.93 -11.59
C LEU A 121 -16.45 6.79 -12.84
N PRO A 122 -15.54 7.76 -13.13
CA PRO A 122 -15.59 8.54 -14.35
C PRO A 122 -15.55 7.67 -15.61
N GLU A 123 -16.34 8.06 -16.60
CA GLU A 123 -16.38 7.42 -17.91
C GLU A 123 -16.04 8.41 -19.03
N ASN A 124 -16.11 9.72 -18.75
CA ASN A 124 -15.84 10.80 -19.68
C ASN A 124 -14.77 11.74 -19.13
N ASP A 125 -14.15 12.54 -20.01
CA ASP A 125 -13.05 13.44 -19.67
C ASP A 125 -13.49 14.70 -18.85
N ASP A 126 -14.77 14.92 -18.73
CA ASP A 126 -15.39 15.99 -17.94
C ASP A 126 -15.96 15.51 -16.61
N GLU A 127 -15.75 14.25 -16.29
CA GLU A 127 -16.18 13.64 -15.04
C GLU A 127 -14.99 13.41 -14.09
N ILE A 128 -15.27 13.46 -12.80
CA ILE A 128 -14.27 13.23 -11.76
C ILE A 128 -14.83 12.40 -10.61
N ALA A 129 -13.99 11.56 -10.03
CA ALA A 129 -14.25 10.93 -8.74
C ALA A 129 -13.19 11.38 -7.74
N MET A 130 -13.60 11.72 -6.52
CA MET A 130 -12.71 12.33 -5.52
C MET A 130 -12.88 11.66 -4.17
N ASP A 131 -11.82 11.65 -3.36
CA ASP A 131 -11.97 11.22 -1.98
C ASP A 131 -12.51 12.35 -1.09
N TRP A 132 -13.11 11.99 0.03
CA TRP A 132 -13.71 12.93 0.97
C TRP A 132 -12.75 14.02 1.45
N ASN A 133 -11.49 13.69 1.74
CA ASN A 133 -10.55 14.70 2.23
C ASN A 133 -10.21 15.74 1.18
N THR A 134 -10.09 15.30 -0.06
CA THR A 134 -9.84 16.19 -1.18
C THR A 134 -11.02 17.13 -1.40
N LEU A 135 -12.25 16.62 -1.44
CA LEU A 135 -13.47 17.41 -1.54
C LEU A 135 -13.56 18.49 -0.45
N LEU A 136 -13.42 18.07 0.80
CA LEU A 136 -13.46 19.00 1.94
C LEU A 136 -12.34 20.05 1.89
N SER A 137 -11.14 19.66 1.46
CA SER A 137 -10.01 20.61 1.35
C SER A 137 -10.22 21.69 0.27
N LEU A 138 -11.03 21.37 -0.73
CA LEU A 138 -11.41 22.30 -1.78
C LEU A 138 -12.69 23.10 -1.46
N GLY A 139 -13.39 22.73 -0.38
CA GLY A 139 -14.59 23.40 0.10
C GLY A 139 -15.90 22.94 -0.55
N TYR A 140 -15.90 21.75 -1.15
CA TYR A 140 -17.10 21.15 -1.75
C TYR A 140 -17.88 20.28 -0.77
N THR A 141 -19.19 20.14 -1.04
CA THR A 141 -20.11 19.39 -0.19
C THR A 141 -20.13 17.89 -0.49
N GLY A 142 -19.67 17.50 -1.68
CA GLY A 142 -19.65 16.12 -2.14
C GLY A 142 -20.99 15.60 -2.64
N GLU A 143 -21.87 16.46 -3.13
CA GLU A 143 -23.11 16.01 -3.79
C GLU A 143 -22.80 15.48 -5.19
N ILE A 144 -23.23 14.25 -5.49
CA ILE A 144 -23.07 13.67 -6.83
C ILE A 144 -23.84 14.53 -7.86
N GLY A 145 -23.15 14.90 -8.93
CA GLY A 145 -23.65 15.82 -9.94
C GLY A 145 -23.26 17.29 -9.70
N GLU A 146 -22.62 17.60 -8.57
CA GLU A 146 -22.04 18.93 -8.33
C GLU A 146 -20.92 19.22 -9.32
N THR A 147 -20.84 20.47 -9.80
CA THR A 147 -19.71 20.93 -10.62
C THR A 147 -18.54 21.32 -9.70
N VAL A 148 -17.43 20.67 -9.84
CA VAL A 148 -16.19 20.95 -9.10
C VAL A 148 -15.17 21.61 -10.02
N THR A 149 -14.62 22.73 -9.59
CA THR A 149 -13.56 23.43 -10.30
C THR A 149 -12.21 22.99 -9.75
N ILE A 150 -11.43 22.36 -10.58
CA ILE A 150 -10.08 21.92 -10.24
C ILE A 150 -9.06 22.91 -10.77
N ARG A 151 -8.25 23.46 -9.86
CA ARG A 151 -7.12 24.33 -10.16
C ARG A 151 -5.86 23.51 -10.08
N TYR A 152 -5.09 23.47 -11.14
CA TYR A 152 -3.91 22.61 -11.23
C TYR A 152 -2.80 23.23 -12.06
N CYS A 153 -1.58 22.72 -11.87
CA CYS A 153 -0.47 22.92 -12.79
C CYS A 153 0.45 21.69 -12.78
N GLU A 154 1.23 21.54 -13.84
CA GLU A 154 2.28 20.52 -13.86
C GLU A 154 3.31 20.76 -12.75
N GLU A 155 3.84 19.70 -12.17
CA GLU A 155 4.74 19.78 -11.01
C GLU A 155 6.02 20.59 -11.29
N ASN A 156 6.50 20.55 -12.53
CA ASN A 156 7.68 21.30 -12.97
C ASN A 156 7.40 22.81 -13.14
N SER A 157 6.13 23.22 -13.13
CA SER A 157 5.69 24.60 -13.41
C SER A 157 4.98 25.25 -12.23
N ILE A 158 5.13 24.72 -11.02
CA ILE A 158 4.41 25.16 -9.81
C ILE A 158 4.64 26.65 -9.52
N TYR A 159 5.80 27.18 -9.86
CA TYR A 159 6.17 28.58 -9.63
C TYR A 159 5.83 29.49 -10.81
N ASP A 160 5.37 28.93 -11.93
CA ASP A 160 4.98 29.70 -13.11
C ASP A 160 3.47 29.96 -13.12
N GLU A 161 3.08 31.20 -12.87
CA GLU A 161 1.66 31.57 -12.85
C GLU A 161 1.00 31.40 -14.22
N SER A 162 1.76 31.47 -15.31
CA SER A 162 1.24 31.27 -16.66
C SER A 162 0.88 29.84 -16.99
N ALA A 163 1.43 28.87 -16.23
CA ALA A 163 1.14 27.45 -16.36
C ALA A 163 -0.08 27.00 -15.55
N ARG A 164 -0.68 27.89 -14.78
CA ARG A 164 -1.88 27.60 -13.98
C ARG A 164 -3.08 27.36 -14.87
N GLN A 165 -3.77 26.27 -14.61
CA GLN A 165 -4.97 25.85 -15.35
C GLN A 165 -6.13 25.66 -14.40
N GLU A 166 -7.33 25.90 -14.93
CA GLU A 166 -8.59 25.69 -14.21
C GLU A 166 -9.53 24.95 -15.15
N LYS A 167 -10.12 23.86 -14.64
CA LYS A 167 -11.10 23.06 -15.40
C LYS A 167 -12.23 22.65 -14.50
N GLU A 168 -13.43 22.71 -15.04
CA GLU A 168 -14.66 22.24 -14.40
C GLU A 168 -14.90 20.77 -14.74
N PHE A 169 -15.30 20.01 -13.72
CA PHE A 169 -15.66 18.62 -13.84
C PHE A 169 -16.99 18.37 -13.13
N MET A 170 -17.72 17.39 -13.58
CA MET A 170 -18.88 16.88 -12.88
C MET A 170 -18.46 15.80 -11.88
N LEU A 171 -18.76 15.97 -10.61
CA LEU A 171 -18.51 14.97 -9.59
C LEU A 171 -19.46 13.78 -9.77
N VAL A 172 -18.94 12.64 -10.17
CA VAL A 172 -19.73 11.42 -10.44
C VAL A 172 -19.51 10.31 -9.42
N GLY A 173 -18.48 10.44 -8.59
CA GLY A 173 -18.18 9.45 -7.57
C GLY A 173 -17.40 9.99 -6.39
N ILE A 174 -17.67 9.42 -5.22
CA ILE A 174 -16.92 9.67 -4.00
C ILE A 174 -16.17 8.40 -3.64
N LEU A 175 -14.86 8.51 -3.58
CA LEU A 175 -13.98 7.41 -3.22
C LEU A 175 -13.83 7.34 -1.71
N ALA A 176 -13.76 6.13 -1.17
CA ALA A 176 -13.37 5.94 0.22
C ALA A 176 -12.04 6.66 0.49
N ASN A 177 -11.90 7.14 1.73
CA ASN A 177 -10.80 8.00 2.14
C ASN A 177 -9.45 7.28 2.11
N TYR A 178 -8.92 7.01 0.92
CA TYR A 178 -7.68 6.30 0.70
C TYR A 178 -6.43 7.19 0.81
N THR A 179 -6.55 8.49 0.53
CA THR A 179 -5.42 9.42 0.61
C THR A 179 -4.81 9.50 2.00
N ASN A 180 -5.60 9.31 3.06
CA ASN A 180 -5.10 9.19 4.43
C ASN A 180 -4.27 7.93 4.66
N ILE A 181 -4.58 6.85 3.98
CA ILE A 181 -3.86 5.57 4.06
C ILE A 181 -2.50 5.72 3.40
N TRP A 182 -2.45 6.46 2.31
CA TRP A 182 -1.27 6.66 1.47
C TRP A 182 -0.46 7.92 1.81
N LYS A 183 -0.64 8.50 2.99
CA LYS A 183 0.03 9.74 3.45
C LYS A 183 1.54 9.80 3.25
N ASN A 184 2.21 8.67 3.15
CA ASN A 184 3.65 8.59 2.90
C ASN A 184 4.01 8.54 1.40
N GLY A 185 3.03 8.36 0.52
CA GLY A 185 3.21 8.42 -0.92
C GLY A 185 2.95 9.84 -1.42
N LYS A 186 3.98 10.53 -1.85
CA LYS A 186 3.89 11.93 -2.27
C LYS A 186 3.08 12.16 -3.55
N ASN A 187 2.61 11.12 -4.24
CA ASN A 187 2.11 11.23 -5.61
C ASN A 187 0.90 10.34 -5.89
N ILE A 188 -0.04 10.24 -4.95
CA ILE A 188 -1.27 9.50 -5.20
C ILE A 188 -2.40 10.47 -5.48
N PRO A 189 -3.14 10.29 -6.56
CA PRO A 189 -4.26 11.15 -6.90
C PRO A 189 -5.31 11.18 -5.80
N GLY A 190 -5.75 12.37 -5.41
CA GLY A 190 -6.93 12.58 -4.58
C GLY A 190 -8.19 12.76 -5.45
N ALA A 191 -7.98 12.84 -6.76
CA ALA A 191 -9.03 12.99 -7.76
C ALA A 191 -8.56 12.44 -9.11
#